data_463395f656075ad4dac4bc2f7decf33e
#
_entry.id   463395f656075ad4dac4bc2f7decf33e
#
_cell.length_a   1.000
_cell.length_b   1.000
_cell.length_c   1.000
_cell.angle_alpha   90.00
_cell.angle_beta   90.00
_cell.angle_gamma   90.00
#
_symmetry.space_group_name_H-M   'P 1'
#
loop_
_entity.id
_entity.type
_entity.pdbx_description
1 polymer ?
#
loop_
_entity_poly.entity_id
_entity_poly.type
_entity_poly.pdbx_seq_one_letter_code
_entity_poly.pdbx_strand_id
1 'polypeptide(L)'
;MDQKQLTGQNISDGAESKDHIGAGGDGSGSGRESRDAGWVIANIRDFAQFLTGCWMFLMLAVFPLYFGDKYHEIGAYKYSFFSGVSIMILVPAAVLAVLVLVWNLGKSRLRVVKGEISALDAGVLLYMAASAVSYLLSDFPSEAWEGVGGWNMGLRTQLLMGTSYFLISRLFPWKKGAQGPGFSWTTGIGGKLIFCGFFLGSGITFLLGILHRFLIDPLGMYKGIDSSYHIWFLSTIGQATWYSSYVCTVFAVGLCIFFAAESRKIRVISGIYCVLGFMTLVTQNSDSAFSSMFLLFLGLFAVACGSPHKMERFLEVIILGAASFKAIGLLQWGFADKALELGTLSMSLSKGWISWLVLLFAAACYIALLQLEEKRGEARLKESWKKWGSRLRLVCIFMAAAGIVLAVILIYFNTNGFLQEWFGITLNNQYLLFDNKWGSDRGFIWKTAAGLFAALPFGKKLFGVGPDCFMPYSYSIPEYADKLYQYWKPNILTNAHNEFLNLLICIGIAGLLAFIAMLCMGVARFYRASRKSPLILAGMLCILAYAGSDFFCYQQVCCTPFLFIIMGLAESALRRLEK
;
A
#
# COMPACT_ATOMS: atom_id res chain seq x y z
N MET A 1 -37.53 -53.45 23.67
CA MET A 1 -38.09 -53.45 25.02
C MET A 1 -38.29 -52.00 25.37
N ASP A 2 -39.43 -51.61 25.10
CA ASP A 2 -40.66 -51.21 25.78
C ASP A 2 -40.65 -49.76 26.23
N GLN A 3 -41.42 -48.94 25.60
CA GLN A 3 -42.84 -48.60 25.80
C GLN A 3 -43.05 -47.93 27.18
N LYS A 4 -43.75 -46.84 27.34
CA LYS A 4 -45.08 -46.34 26.90
C LYS A 4 -45.32 -45.01 27.62
N GLN A 5 -45.93 -44.02 26.99
CA GLN A 5 -47.38 -43.61 27.14
C GLN A 5 -47.69 -42.95 28.51
N LEU A 6 -48.51 -41.96 28.69
CA LEU A 6 -49.68 -41.40 28.04
C LEU A 6 -50.16 -40.13 28.79
N THR A 7 -50.69 -39.19 28.06
CA THR A 7 -51.95 -38.44 28.25
C THR A 7 -52.35 -37.75 29.56
N GLY A 8 -52.96 -36.57 29.36
CA GLY A 8 -53.87 -35.93 30.28
C GLY A 8 -54.33 -34.56 29.81
N GLN A 9 -55.41 -34.55 29.00
CA GLN A 9 -56.30 -33.39 28.80
C GLN A 9 -56.97 -32.99 30.10
N ASN A 10 -57.31 -31.72 30.29
CA ASN A 10 -58.64 -31.32 30.70
C ASN A 10 -58.98 -29.87 30.35
N ILE A 11 -60.12 -29.72 29.83
CA ILE A 11 -60.98 -28.62 29.42
C ILE A 11 -61.73 -28.11 30.64
N SER A 12 -62.01 -26.82 30.74
CA SER A 12 -63.31 -26.22 31.11
C SER A 12 -63.15 -24.70 31.24
N ASP A 13 -63.72 -23.95 30.37
CA ASP A 13 -65.04 -23.24 30.45
C ASP A 13 -65.04 -22.05 31.40
N GLY A 14 -65.31 -20.90 30.84
CA GLY A 14 -66.48 -20.16 31.27
C GLY A 14 -66.27 -18.67 31.58
N ALA A 15 -66.99 -17.89 30.82
CA ALA A 15 -67.72 -16.66 31.15
C ALA A 15 -66.98 -15.29 31.09
N GLU A 16 -67.33 -14.59 30.06
CA GLU A 16 -68.11 -13.33 29.99
C GLU A 16 -67.61 -12.06 30.64
N SER A 17 -67.43 -11.12 29.76
CA SER A 17 -68.03 -9.77 29.75
C SER A 17 -67.40 -8.70 30.65
N LYS A 18 -66.81 -7.67 30.06
CA LYS A 18 -67.43 -6.32 29.97
C LYS A 18 -66.59 -5.32 29.22
N ASP A 19 -67.24 -4.61 28.35
CA ASP A 19 -66.78 -3.42 27.66
C ASP A 19 -66.20 -2.38 28.59
N HIS A 20 -65.01 -1.88 28.21
CA HIS A 20 -64.64 -0.50 28.50
C HIS A 20 -64.01 0.09 27.23
N ILE A 21 -64.81 0.88 26.55
CA ILE A 21 -64.38 1.87 25.57
C ILE A 21 -63.47 2.88 26.31
N GLY A 22 -62.17 2.78 26.02
CA GLY A 22 -61.15 3.77 26.40
C GLY A 22 -60.48 4.30 25.16
N ALA A 23 -60.80 5.50 24.76
CA ALA A 23 -60.13 6.24 23.70
C ALA A 23 -58.65 6.34 24.01
N GLY A 24 -57.82 5.62 23.24
CA GLY A 24 -56.36 5.71 23.24
C GLY A 24 -55.91 6.15 21.87
N GLY A 25 -55.68 7.47 21.72
CA GLY A 25 -55.23 8.06 20.50
C GLY A 25 -53.78 7.71 20.16
N ASP A 26 -53.52 7.69 18.87
CA ASP A 26 -52.27 8.03 18.17
C ASP A 26 -50.89 7.65 18.75
N GLY A 27 -50.66 6.38 19.00
CA GLY A 27 -49.31 5.85 19.21
C GLY A 27 -48.75 5.04 18.05
N SER A 28 -49.58 4.68 17.04
CA SER A 28 -49.18 3.79 15.94
C SER A 28 -48.49 4.48 14.77
N GLY A 29 -48.63 5.79 14.61
CA GLY A 29 -48.03 6.59 13.54
C GLY A 29 -46.52 6.75 13.70
N SER A 30 -46.05 7.15 14.88
CA SER A 30 -44.65 7.43 15.12
C SER A 30 -43.73 6.17 15.08
N GLY A 31 -44.27 5.02 15.45
CA GLY A 31 -43.56 3.74 15.40
C GLY A 31 -43.40 3.21 13.96
N ARG A 32 -44.39 3.48 13.12
CA ARG A 32 -44.37 3.09 11.70
C ARG A 32 -43.45 4.00 10.89
N GLU A 33 -43.56 5.30 11.03
CA GLU A 33 -42.62 6.29 10.41
C GLU A 33 -41.16 6.05 10.80
N SER A 34 -40.89 5.73 12.05
CA SER A 34 -39.53 5.42 12.55
C SER A 34 -39.00 4.11 11.95
N ARG A 35 -39.82 3.11 11.68
CA ARG A 35 -39.44 1.85 11.01
C ARG A 35 -39.20 2.09 9.52
N ASP A 36 -40.05 2.84 8.85
CA ASP A 36 -39.95 3.13 7.43
C ASP A 36 -38.69 3.97 7.15
N ALA A 37 -38.42 4.98 7.96
CA ALA A 37 -37.18 5.76 7.89
C ALA A 37 -35.92 4.91 8.15
N GLY A 38 -35.98 3.98 9.09
CA GLY A 38 -34.88 3.04 9.35
C GLY A 38 -34.57 2.11 8.17
N TRP A 39 -35.62 1.65 7.46
CA TRP A 39 -35.50 0.85 6.25
C TRP A 39 -34.88 1.64 5.09
N VAL A 40 -35.31 2.88 4.86
CA VAL A 40 -34.75 3.75 3.83
C VAL A 40 -33.25 3.97 4.06
N ILE A 41 -32.83 4.29 5.28
CA ILE A 41 -31.40 4.50 5.63
C ILE A 41 -30.57 3.24 5.45
N ALA A 42 -31.12 2.05 5.77
CA ALA A 42 -30.45 0.79 5.51
C ALA A 42 -30.21 0.57 4.01
N ASN A 43 -31.20 0.82 3.16
CA ASN A 43 -31.05 0.73 1.70
C ASN A 43 -30.05 1.74 1.14
N ILE A 44 -30.05 2.97 1.62
CA ILE A 44 -29.04 4.00 1.25
C ILE A 44 -27.64 3.50 1.58
N ARG A 45 -27.43 2.95 2.77
CA ARG A 45 -26.16 2.37 3.18
C ARG A 45 -25.74 1.20 2.30
N ASP A 46 -26.66 0.28 2.01
CA ASP A 46 -26.38 -0.90 1.18
C ASP A 46 -26.03 -0.48 -0.25
N PHE A 47 -26.68 0.57 -0.78
CA PHE A 47 -26.36 1.12 -2.09
C PHE A 47 -24.99 1.85 -2.09
N ALA A 48 -24.65 2.62 -1.05
CA ALA A 48 -23.33 3.20 -0.89
C ALA A 48 -22.25 2.10 -0.81
N GLN A 49 -22.53 1.00 -0.12
CA GLN A 49 -21.66 -0.18 -0.06
C GLN A 49 -21.46 -0.81 -1.45
N PHE A 50 -22.53 -0.97 -2.22
CA PHE A 50 -22.49 -1.50 -3.58
C PHE A 50 -21.62 -0.63 -4.48
N LEU A 51 -21.84 0.68 -4.49
CA LEU A 51 -21.04 1.63 -5.28
C LEU A 51 -19.55 1.59 -4.88
N THR A 52 -19.28 1.57 -3.57
CA THR A 52 -17.89 1.41 -3.06
C THR A 52 -17.25 0.11 -3.56
N GLY A 53 -18.01 -0.99 -3.56
CA GLY A 53 -17.56 -2.28 -4.09
C GLY A 53 -17.27 -2.25 -5.59
N CYS A 54 -18.14 -1.63 -6.38
CA CYS A 54 -17.94 -1.43 -7.83
C CYS A 54 -16.69 -0.59 -8.10
N TRP A 55 -16.52 0.52 -7.40
CA TRP A 55 -15.33 1.36 -7.51
C TRP A 55 -14.05 0.57 -7.18
N MET A 56 -14.05 -0.18 -6.07
CA MET A 56 -12.92 -1.03 -5.69
C MET A 56 -12.59 -2.06 -6.76
N PHE A 57 -13.60 -2.72 -7.34
CA PHE A 57 -13.38 -3.70 -8.41
C PHE A 57 -12.73 -3.04 -9.63
N LEU A 58 -13.22 -1.89 -10.07
CA LEU A 58 -12.64 -1.15 -11.19
C LEU A 58 -11.20 -0.72 -10.90
N MET A 59 -10.92 -0.24 -9.69
CA MET A 59 -9.57 0.20 -9.31
C MET A 59 -8.59 -0.97 -9.15
N LEU A 60 -9.03 -2.13 -8.67
CA LEU A 60 -8.14 -3.25 -8.38
C LEU A 60 -7.97 -4.22 -9.57
N ALA A 61 -9.01 -4.39 -10.39
CA ALA A 61 -9.01 -5.31 -11.51
C ALA A 61 -8.70 -4.64 -12.86
N VAL A 62 -9.32 -3.47 -13.13
CA VAL A 62 -9.30 -2.84 -14.45
C VAL A 62 -8.22 -1.77 -14.55
N PHE A 63 -8.13 -0.88 -13.57
CA PHE A 63 -7.22 0.26 -13.60
C PHE A 63 -5.74 -0.12 -13.83
N PRO A 64 -5.16 -1.18 -13.20
CA PRO A 64 -3.79 -1.56 -13.49
C PRO A 64 -3.55 -1.92 -14.96
N LEU A 65 -4.55 -2.49 -15.61
CA LEU A 65 -4.50 -2.95 -17.00
C LEU A 65 -4.95 -1.89 -18.01
N TYR A 66 -5.58 -0.80 -17.57
CA TYR A 66 -6.09 0.26 -18.43
C TYR A 66 -4.95 1.12 -19.01
N PHE A 67 -5.00 1.37 -20.30
CA PHE A 67 -4.12 2.29 -21.05
C PHE A 67 -4.90 2.84 -22.25
N GLY A 68 -4.45 3.97 -22.80
CA GLY A 68 -5.01 4.54 -24.02
C GLY A 68 -4.09 4.28 -25.21
N ASP A 69 -3.29 5.26 -25.59
CA ASP A 69 -2.31 5.12 -26.67
C ASP A 69 -0.97 4.58 -26.16
N LYS A 70 -0.97 3.31 -25.73
CA LYS A 70 0.21 2.57 -25.25
C LYS A 70 0.95 3.33 -24.14
N TYR A 71 2.26 3.62 -24.32
CA TYR A 71 3.03 4.42 -23.35
C TYR A 71 2.94 5.93 -23.57
N HIS A 72 2.38 6.39 -24.71
CA HIS A 72 2.15 7.82 -24.91
C HIS A 72 1.11 8.34 -23.90
N GLU A 73 1.50 9.35 -23.14
CA GLU A 73 0.65 10.01 -22.14
C GLU A 73 -0.06 9.02 -21.17
N ILE A 74 0.56 7.87 -20.89
CA ILE A 74 -0.05 6.82 -20.08
C ILE A 74 -0.48 7.34 -18.69
N GLY A 75 0.26 8.29 -18.12
CA GLY A 75 -0.10 8.97 -16.87
C GLY A 75 -1.42 9.72 -16.98
N ALA A 76 -1.64 10.47 -18.07
CA ALA A 76 -2.86 11.21 -18.32
C ALA A 76 -4.07 10.28 -18.50
N TYR A 77 -3.92 9.17 -19.23
CA TYR A 77 -4.97 8.15 -19.34
C TYR A 77 -5.30 7.51 -17.98
N LYS A 78 -4.28 7.16 -17.19
CA LYS A 78 -4.48 6.64 -15.82
C LYS A 78 -5.22 7.65 -14.95
N TYR A 79 -4.82 8.92 -15.00
CA TYR A 79 -5.48 9.97 -14.25
C TYR A 79 -6.93 10.19 -14.69
N SER A 80 -7.19 10.22 -15.98
CA SER A 80 -8.54 10.34 -16.53
C SER A 80 -9.46 9.20 -16.05
N PHE A 81 -8.96 7.95 -16.08
CA PHE A 81 -9.69 6.81 -15.56
C PHE A 81 -9.96 6.94 -14.06
N PHE A 82 -8.90 7.16 -13.24
CA PHE A 82 -9.02 7.29 -11.79
C PHE A 82 -9.99 8.41 -11.41
N SER A 83 -9.79 9.60 -11.96
CA SER A 83 -10.59 10.78 -11.67
C SER A 83 -12.04 10.60 -12.13
N GLY A 84 -12.26 10.15 -13.38
CA GLY A 84 -13.59 9.93 -13.94
C GLY A 84 -14.40 8.88 -13.16
N VAL A 85 -13.82 7.71 -12.92
CA VAL A 85 -14.48 6.62 -12.16
C VAL A 85 -14.74 7.06 -10.71
N SER A 86 -13.82 7.81 -10.10
CA SER A 86 -14.01 8.30 -8.74
C SER A 86 -15.11 9.36 -8.65
N ILE A 87 -15.17 10.29 -9.58
CA ILE A 87 -16.23 11.30 -9.61
C ILE A 87 -17.60 10.64 -9.86
N MET A 88 -17.67 9.68 -10.78
CA MET A 88 -18.94 9.03 -11.14
C MET A 88 -19.47 8.07 -10.08
N ILE A 89 -18.59 7.38 -9.34
CA ILE A 89 -18.99 6.30 -8.44
C ILE A 89 -18.65 6.59 -6.98
N LEU A 90 -17.40 7.02 -6.69
CA LEU A 90 -16.94 7.20 -5.33
C LEU A 90 -17.57 8.44 -4.66
N VAL A 91 -17.72 9.54 -5.40
CA VAL A 91 -18.35 10.75 -4.86
C VAL A 91 -19.83 10.52 -4.51
N PRO A 92 -20.68 9.93 -5.37
CA PRO A 92 -22.05 9.55 -4.98
C PRO A 92 -22.08 8.60 -3.77
N ALA A 93 -21.18 7.60 -3.71
CA ALA A 93 -21.09 6.72 -2.55
C ALA A 93 -20.75 7.51 -1.26
N ALA A 94 -19.88 8.50 -1.35
CA ALA A 94 -19.52 9.37 -0.23
C ALA A 94 -20.69 10.23 0.23
N VAL A 95 -21.44 10.83 -0.70
CA VAL A 95 -22.64 11.62 -0.39
C VAL A 95 -23.66 10.75 0.35
N LEU A 96 -23.95 9.53 -0.14
CA LEU A 96 -24.85 8.60 0.51
C LEU A 96 -24.35 8.19 1.91
N ALA A 97 -23.05 7.94 2.05
CA ALA A 97 -22.45 7.59 3.34
C ALA A 97 -22.56 8.77 4.35
N VAL A 98 -22.37 10.00 3.89
CA VAL A 98 -22.55 11.21 4.72
C VAL A 98 -24.02 11.35 5.15
N LEU A 99 -25.00 11.13 4.26
CA LEU A 99 -26.42 11.14 4.62
C LEU A 99 -26.74 10.12 5.72
N VAL A 100 -26.21 8.90 5.61
CA VAL A 100 -26.34 7.86 6.65
C VAL A 100 -25.68 8.31 7.96
N LEU A 101 -24.51 8.93 7.90
CA LEU A 101 -23.80 9.44 9.07
C LEU A 101 -24.60 10.53 9.77
N VAL A 102 -25.07 11.54 9.03
CA VAL A 102 -25.87 12.67 9.56
C VAL A 102 -27.15 12.15 10.22
N TRP A 103 -27.84 11.21 9.59
CA TRP A 103 -29.02 10.56 10.17
C TRP A 103 -28.73 9.88 11.51
N ASN A 104 -27.62 9.11 11.57
CA ASN A 104 -27.21 8.41 12.78
C ASN A 104 -26.77 9.38 13.89
N LEU A 105 -26.12 10.49 13.55
CA LEU A 105 -25.76 11.55 14.49
C LEU A 105 -26.99 12.23 15.10
N GLY A 106 -28.05 12.45 14.31
CA GLY A 106 -29.30 13.03 14.78
C GLY A 106 -30.04 12.13 15.79
N LYS A 107 -29.87 10.80 15.69
CA LYS A 107 -30.48 9.81 16.62
C LYS A 107 -29.62 9.46 17.83
N SER A 108 -28.30 9.53 17.69
CA SER A 108 -27.35 9.13 18.74
C SER A 108 -26.66 10.38 19.30
N ARG A 109 -26.79 10.59 20.59
CA ARG A 109 -26.00 11.63 21.27
C ARG A 109 -24.50 11.40 20.96
N LEU A 110 -23.73 12.46 20.75
CA LEU A 110 -22.29 12.59 20.43
C LEU A 110 -21.30 11.53 21.03
N ARG A 111 -21.75 10.66 21.93
CA ARG A 111 -20.92 9.57 22.51
C ARG A 111 -20.51 8.49 21.50
N VAL A 112 -21.27 8.26 20.43
CA VAL A 112 -20.99 7.21 19.45
C VAL A 112 -19.80 7.58 18.53
N VAL A 113 -19.59 8.87 18.27
CA VAL A 113 -18.52 9.34 17.35
C VAL A 113 -17.12 9.16 17.97
N LYS A 114 -16.97 9.29 19.29
CA LYS A 114 -15.65 9.21 19.95
C LYS A 114 -15.00 7.82 19.88
N GLY A 115 -15.76 6.75 19.78
CA GLY A 115 -15.26 5.37 19.66
C GLY A 115 -15.03 4.90 18.23
N GLU A 116 -15.49 5.66 17.22
CA GLU A 116 -15.41 5.26 15.81
C GLU A 116 -14.24 5.86 15.03
N ILE A 117 -13.54 6.86 15.58
CA ILE A 117 -12.37 7.47 14.93
C ILE A 117 -11.11 6.79 15.47
N SER A 118 -10.40 6.09 14.58
CA SER A 118 -9.11 5.49 14.91
C SER A 118 -7.95 6.51 14.78
N ALA A 119 -6.78 6.17 15.35
CA ALA A 119 -5.59 6.99 15.15
C ALA A 119 -5.24 7.15 13.66
N LEU A 120 -5.40 6.08 12.87
CA LEU A 120 -5.16 6.15 11.43
C LEU A 120 -6.16 7.07 10.73
N ASP A 121 -7.45 7.04 11.11
CA ASP A 121 -8.43 7.99 10.56
C ASP A 121 -8.02 9.44 10.83
N ALA A 122 -7.55 9.73 12.05
CA ALA A 122 -7.05 11.05 12.41
C ALA A 122 -5.81 11.44 11.56
N GLY A 123 -4.91 10.49 11.31
CA GLY A 123 -3.75 10.69 10.44
C GLY A 123 -4.15 11.03 9.00
N VAL A 124 -5.11 10.28 8.43
CA VAL A 124 -5.62 10.56 7.07
C VAL A 124 -6.29 11.92 6.99
N LEU A 125 -7.15 12.26 7.98
CA LEU A 125 -7.80 13.58 8.04
C LEU A 125 -6.79 14.71 8.18
N LEU A 126 -5.76 14.54 9.00
CA LEU A 126 -4.72 15.54 9.20
C LEU A 126 -3.93 15.78 7.91
N TYR A 127 -3.58 14.71 7.17
CA TYR A 127 -2.92 14.81 5.87
C TYR A 127 -3.79 15.54 4.85
N MET A 128 -5.08 15.17 4.73
CA MET A 128 -6.02 15.84 3.83
C MET A 128 -6.20 17.33 4.20
N ALA A 129 -6.31 17.64 5.49
CA ALA A 129 -6.45 19.00 5.98
C ALA A 129 -5.21 19.86 5.69
N ALA A 130 -4.00 19.30 5.93
CA ALA A 130 -2.75 19.99 5.61
C ALA A 130 -2.63 20.28 4.12
N SER A 131 -3.01 19.34 3.26
CA SER A 131 -3.04 19.52 1.80
C SER A 131 -4.05 20.57 1.37
N ALA A 132 -5.23 20.60 2.01
CA ALA A 132 -6.25 21.63 1.73
C ALA A 132 -5.77 23.03 2.16
N VAL A 133 -5.12 23.16 3.32
CA VAL A 133 -4.52 24.42 3.77
C VAL A 133 -3.45 24.88 2.79
N SER A 134 -2.55 23.98 2.37
CA SER A 134 -1.52 24.29 1.38
C SER A 134 -2.12 24.78 0.05
N TYR A 135 -3.19 24.11 -0.41
CA TYR A 135 -3.91 24.55 -1.61
C TYR A 135 -4.48 25.97 -1.49
N LEU A 136 -5.14 26.26 -0.38
CA LEU A 136 -5.74 27.59 -0.15
C LEU A 136 -4.70 28.71 -0.07
N LEU A 137 -3.46 28.37 0.28
CA LEU A 137 -2.34 29.32 0.36
C LEU A 137 -1.44 29.27 -0.90
N SER A 138 -1.79 28.50 -1.93
CA SER A 138 -0.98 28.30 -3.13
C SER A 138 -1.04 29.51 -4.06
N ASP A 139 0.11 29.82 -4.67
CA ASP A 139 0.21 30.79 -5.76
C ASP A 139 -0.11 30.14 -7.13
N PHE A 140 -0.33 28.80 -7.17
CA PHE A 140 -0.59 27.98 -8.35
C PHE A 140 -1.91 27.19 -8.20
N PRO A 141 -3.07 27.86 -8.10
CA PRO A 141 -4.33 27.20 -7.72
C PRO A 141 -4.81 26.13 -8.72
N SER A 142 -4.53 26.29 -10.00
CA SER A 142 -4.92 25.31 -11.03
C SER A 142 -4.12 24.02 -10.89
N GLU A 143 -2.79 24.15 -10.82
CA GLU A 143 -1.85 23.04 -10.68
C GLU A 143 -2.01 22.35 -9.31
N ALA A 144 -2.20 23.14 -8.26
CA ALA A 144 -2.43 22.61 -6.91
C ALA A 144 -3.75 21.83 -6.79
N TRP A 145 -4.76 22.13 -7.62
CA TRP A 145 -6.02 21.39 -7.65
C TRP A 145 -5.91 20.09 -8.43
N GLU A 146 -5.39 20.14 -9.66
CA GLU A 146 -5.36 18.98 -10.56
C GLU A 146 -4.08 18.14 -10.44
N GLY A 147 -2.98 18.76 -10.07
CA GLY A 147 -1.64 18.18 -10.14
C GLY A 147 -0.99 18.39 -11.51
N VAL A 148 0.26 17.98 -11.64
CA VAL A 148 1.14 18.30 -12.77
C VAL A 148 1.77 17.03 -13.36
N GLY A 149 2.13 17.11 -14.64
CA GLY A 149 3.10 16.20 -15.27
C GLY A 149 2.69 14.74 -15.43
N GLY A 150 1.39 14.42 -15.43
CA GLY A 150 0.90 13.04 -15.55
C GLY A 150 0.89 12.25 -14.22
N TRP A 151 1.45 12.82 -13.14
CA TRP A 151 1.38 12.28 -11.78
C TRP A 151 0.06 12.64 -11.13
N ASN A 152 -0.38 13.87 -11.34
CA ASN A 152 -1.68 14.43 -10.97
C ASN A 152 -2.05 14.21 -9.49
N MET A 153 -1.12 14.56 -8.60
CA MET A 153 -1.26 14.43 -7.14
C MET A 153 -1.75 15.70 -6.47
N GLY A 154 -2.46 16.57 -7.22
CA GLY A 154 -3.14 17.75 -6.68
C GLY A 154 -4.19 17.42 -5.63
N LEU A 155 -4.75 18.45 -5.00
CA LEU A 155 -5.71 18.30 -3.89
C LEU A 155 -6.89 17.38 -4.24
N ARG A 156 -7.44 17.49 -5.47
CA ARG A 156 -8.55 16.64 -5.94
C ARG A 156 -8.22 15.16 -5.80
N THR A 157 -7.05 14.72 -6.25
CA THR A 157 -6.61 13.33 -6.15
C THR A 157 -6.44 12.89 -4.71
N GLN A 158 -5.83 13.73 -3.87
CA GLN A 158 -5.63 13.42 -2.44
C GLN A 158 -6.95 13.31 -1.69
N LEU A 159 -7.92 14.17 -1.97
CA LEU A 159 -9.26 14.08 -1.38
C LEU A 159 -10.00 12.80 -1.82
N LEU A 160 -9.91 12.42 -3.10
CA LEU A 160 -10.51 11.17 -3.60
C LEU A 160 -9.88 9.95 -2.95
N MET A 161 -8.56 9.93 -2.76
CA MET A 161 -7.87 8.83 -2.06
C MET A 161 -8.28 8.75 -0.58
N GLY A 162 -8.28 9.87 0.14
CA GLY A 162 -8.75 9.90 1.52
C GLY A 162 -10.21 9.46 1.65
N THR A 163 -11.09 9.90 0.73
CA THR A 163 -12.48 9.47 0.66
C THR A 163 -12.59 7.95 0.45
N SER A 164 -11.79 7.38 -0.45
CA SER A 164 -11.77 5.93 -0.70
C SER A 164 -11.40 5.15 0.57
N TYR A 165 -10.37 5.59 1.31
CA TYR A 165 -10.02 5.00 2.60
C TYR A 165 -11.21 5.00 3.58
N PHE A 166 -11.91 6.13 3.73
CA PHE A 166 -13.04 6.23 4.66
C PHE A 166 -14.21 5.34 4.24
N LEU A 167 -14.56 5.31 2.97
CA LEU A 167 -15.64 4.45 2.48
C LEU A 167 -15.31 2.97 2.64
N ILE A 168 -14.11 2.52 2.23
CA ILE A 168 -13.68 1.13 2.31
C ILE A 168 -13.60 0.68 3.77
N SER A 169 -13.01 1.48 4.64
CA SER A 169 -12.85 1.12 6.05
C SER A 169 -14.19 0.91 6.78
N ARG A 170 -15.30 1.43 6.26
CA ARG A 170 -16.63 1.39 6.88
C ARG A 170 -17.66 0.57 6.10
N LEU A 171 -17.54 0.49 4.78
CA LEU A 171 -18.53 -0.08 3.89
C LEU A 171 -18.08 -1.34 3.15
N PHE A 172 -16.90 -1.92 3.47
CA PHE A 172 -16.47 -3.15 2.80
C PHE A 172 -17.47 -4.29 3.04
N PRO A 173 -17.86 -5.06 1.99
CA PRO A 173 -18.93 -6.06 2.07
C PRO A 173 -18.46 -7.36 2.74
N TRP A 174 -18.36 -7.37 4.06
CA TRP A 174 -18.12 -8.58 4.84
C TRP A 174 -19.35 -9.48 4.88
N LYS A 175 -19.14 -10.79 4.95
CA LYS A 175 -20.23 -11.75 5.15
C LYS A 175 -20.83 -11.57 6.55
N LYS A 176 -22.17 -11.39 6.64
CA LYS A 176 -22.87 -11.29 7.93
C LYS A 176 -22.68 -12.59 8.74
N GLY A 177 -22.41 -12.47 10.03
CA GLY A 177 -22.31 -13.60 10.97
C GLY A 177 -21.06 -14.49 10.85
N ALA A 178 -20.18 -14.28 9.89
CA ALA A 178 -18.94 -15.05 9.81
C ALA A 178 -17.91 -14.52 10.81
N GLN A 179 -17.58 -15.31 11.81
CA GLN A 179 -16.49 -15.06 12.76
C GLN A 179 -15.29 -15.94 12.39
N GLY A 180 -14.06 -15.39 12.45
CA GLY A 180 -12.84 -16.17 12.26
C GLY A 180 -11.75 -15.44 11.45
N PRO A 181 -10.50 -15.85 11.57
CA PRO A 181 -9.34 -15.22 10.94
C PRO A 181 -9.19 -15.53 9.44
N GLY A 182 -10.01 -16.41 8.88
CA GLY A 182 -9.87 -16.90 7.51
C GLY A 182 -10.24 -15.86 6.45
N PHE A 183 -9.30 -15.53 5.58
CA PHE A 183 -9.42 -14.54 4.52
C PHE A 183 -10.58 -14.78 3.54
N SER A 184 -10.78 -16.03 3.09
CA SER A 184 -11.76 -16.35 2.04
C SER A 184 -13.18 -16.58 2.53
N TRP A 185 -13.36 -16.93 3.80
CA TRP A 185 -14.65 -17.39 4.34
C TRP A 185 -15.49 -16.27 4.94
N THR A 186 -14.87 -15.10 5.15
CA THR A 186 -15.48 -13.96 5.83
C THR A 186 -16.01 -12.88 4.91
N THR A 187 -15.75 -12.98 3.59
CA THR A 187 -16.27 -12.05 2.59
C THR A 187 -17.53 -12.58 1.92
N GLY A 188 -18.50 -11.69 1.65
CA GLY A 188 -19.62 -11.98 0.77
C GLY A 188 -19.17 -12.16 -0.70
N ILE A 189 -20.11 -12.46 -1.61
CA ILE A 189 -19.84 -12.65 -3.04
C ILE A 189 -19.10 -11.42 -3.62
N GLY A 190 -19.56 -10.20 -3.31
CA GLY A 190 -18.93 -8.97 -3.76
C GLY A 190 -17.47 -8.84 -3.31
N GLY A 191 -17.17 -9.17 -2.05
CA GLY A 191 -15.78 -9.17 -1.56
C GLY A 191 -14.91 -10.22 -2.25
N LYS A 192 -15.45 -11.40 -2.56
CA LYS A 192 -14.71 -12.43 -3.32
C LYS A 192 -14.39 -11.95 -4.74
N LEU A 193 -15.34 -11.30 -5.42
CA LEU A 193 -15.11 -10.74 -6.76
C LEU A 193 -14.03 -9.65 -6.74
N ILE A 194 -14.05 -8.78 -5.72
CA ILE A 194 -13.02 -7.73 -5.55
C ILE A 194 -11.63 -8.36 -5.39
N PHE A 195 -11.48 -9.39 -4.55
CA PHE A 195 -10.19 -10.07 -4.38
C PHE A 195 -9.75 -10.87 -5.60
N CYS A 196 -10.67 -11.55 -6.28
CA CYS A 196 -10.36 -12.20 -7.55
C CYS A 196 -9.87 -11.18 -8.59
N GLY A 197 -10.58 -10.05 -8.72
CA GLY A 197 -10.17 -8.95 -9.59
C GLY A 197 -8.80 -8.39 -9.23
N PHE A 198 -8.52 -8.19 -7.94
CA PHE A 198 -7.22 -7.74 -7.45
C PHE A 198 -6.07 -8.69 -7.87
N PHE A 199 -6.21 -9.99 -7.61
CA PHE A 199 -5.16 -10.96 -7.94
C PHE A 199 -5.00 -11.18 -9.44
N LEU A 200 -6.09 -11.15 -10.20
CA LEU A 200 -6.03 -11.24 -11.66
C LEU A 200 -5.40 -9.98 -12.26
N GLY A 201 -5.87 -8.79 -11.89
CA GLY A 201 -5.33 -7.52 -12.39
C GLY A 201 -3.85 -7.35 -12.08
N SER A 202 -3.45 -7.54 -10.81
CA SER A 202 -2.05 -7.43 -10.42
C SER A 202 -1.19 -8.57 -10.98
N GLY A 203 -1.70 -9.81 -11.00
CA GLY A 203 -0.96 -10.96 -11.55
C GLY A 203 -0.69 -10.83 -13.04
N ILE A 204 -1.66 -10.37 -13.84
CA ILE A 204 -1.48 -10.07 -15.26
C ILE A 204 -0.47 -8.92 -15.42
N THR A 205 -0.56 -7.88 -14.63
CA THR A 205 0.38 -6.76 -14.64
C THR A 205 1.81 -7.22 -14.34
N PHE A 206 2.00 -8.14 -13.38
CA PHE A 206 3.31 -8.75 -13.08
C PHE A 206 3.83 -9.56 -14.25
N LEU A 207 2.99 -10.43 -14.81
CA LEU A 207 3.37 -11.27 -15.95
C LEU A 207 3.77 -10.43 -17.15
N LEU A 208 2.99 -9.40 -17.51
CA LEU A 208 3.33 -8.49 -18.60
C LEU A 208 4.68 -7.79 -18.38
N GLY A 209 4.98 -7.36 -17.14
CA GLY A 209 6.27 -6.75 -16.83
C GLY A 209 7.45 -7.72 -17.00
N ILE A 210 7.27 -8.99 -16.62
CA ILE A 210 8.28 -10.03 -16.85
C ILE A 210 8.45 -10.28 -18.35
N LEU A 211 7.36 -10.44 -19.11
CA LEU A 211 7.39 -10.67 -20.55
C LEU A 211 8.08 -9.52 -21.30
N HIS A 212 7.78 -8.27 -20.94
CA HIS A 212 8.40 -7.09 -21.52
C HIS A 212 9.93 -7.07 -21.31
N ARG A 213 10.43 -7.63 -20.20
CA ARG A 213 11.88 -7.74 -19.96
C ARG A 213 12.57 -8.67 -20.97
N PHE A 214 11.82 -9.57 -21.61
CA PHE A 214 12.28 -10.46 -22.67
C PHE A 214 11.78 -10.02 -24.07
N LEU A 215 11.39 -8.75 -24.22
CA LEU A 215 10.86 -8.19 -25.48
C LEU A 215 9.63 -8.96 -26.02
N ILE A 216 8.91 -9.65 -25.15
CA ILE A 216 7.63 -10.28 -25.48
C ILE A 216 6.54 -9.27 -25.13
N ASP A 217 5.98 -8.63 -26.16
CA ASP A 217 4.99 -7.55 -26.03
C ASP A 217 3.64 -7.97 -26.66
N PRO A 218 2.80 -8.72 -25.93
CA PRO A 218 1.54 -9.23 -26.46
C PRO A 218 0.49 -8.14 -26.72
N LEU A 219 0.67 -6.95 -26.14
CA LEU A 219 -0.27 -5.82 -26.26
C LEU A 219 0.23 -4.76 -27.26
N GLY A 220 1.42 -4.92 -27.81
CA GLY A 220 2.03 -3.96 -28.73
C GLY A 220 2.36 -2.61 -28.08
N MET A 221 2.69 -2.61 -26.78
CA MET A 221 2.98 -1.41 -26.00
C MET A 221 4.22 -0.67 -26.51
N TYR A 222 5.20 -1.38 -27.06
CA TYR A 222 6.45 -0.82 -27.61
C TYR A 222 6.35 -0.31 -29.05
N LYS A 223 5.23 -0.58 -29.74
CA LYS A 223 5.07 -0.18 -31.14
C LYS A 223 5.09 1.36 -31.27
N GLY A 224 6.07 1.87 -32.00
CA GLY A 224 6.27 3.31 -32.22
C GLY A 224 7.16 4.00 -31.16
N ILE A 225 7.75 3.21 -30.25
CA ILE A 225 8.70 3.71 -29.25
C ILE A 225 10.11 3.30 -29.62
N ASP A 226 11.05 4.23 -29.53
CA ASP A 226 12.47 3.94 -29.78
C ASP A 226 12.98 2.86 -28.81
N SER A 227 13.80 1.94 -29.32
CA SER A 227 14.29 0.79 -28.56
C SER A 227 15.11 1.17 -27.31
N SER A 228 15.72 2.36 -27.29
CA SER A 228 16.44 2.87 -26.12
C SER A 228 15.55 3.11 -24.91
N TYR A 229 14.24 3.32 -25.12
CA TYR A 229 13.26 3.50 -24.05
C TYR A 229 12.64 2.19 -23.56
N HIS A 230 12.80 1.05 -24.25
CA HIS A 230 12.19 -0.22 -23.84
C HIS A 230 12.63 -0.65 -22.43
N ILE A 231 13.85 -0.29 -22.03
CA ILE A 231 14.37 -0.60 -20.69
C ILE A 231 13.65 0.15 -19.56
N TRP A 232 13.03 1.31 -19.87
CA TRP A 232 12.42 2.21 -18.90
C TRP A 232 10.91 2.04 -18.74
N PHE A 233 10.25 1.35 -19.70
CA PHE A 233 8.79 1.18 -19.69
C PHE A 233 8.41 -0.27 -19.58
N LEU A 234 7.51 -0.60 -18.66
CA LEU A 234 7.14 -1.96 -18.33
C LEU A 234 5.64 -2.12 -18.09
N SER A 235 5.10 -3.26 -18.50
CA SER A 235 3.71 -3.64 -18.25
C SER A 235 2.74 -2.59 -18.80
N THR A 236 1.57 -2.48 -18.20
CA THR A 236 0.53 -1.49 -18.48
C THR A 236 0.53 -0.33 -17.47
N ILE A 237 1.54 -0.25 -16.60
CA ILE A 237 1.70 0.84 -15.64
C ILE A 237 2.56 1.95 -16.24
N GLY A 238 3.58 1.61 -17.00
CA GLY A 238 4.45 2.56 -17.67
C GLY A 238 5.87 2.56 -17.16
N GLN A 239 6.38 3.71 -16.74
CA GLN A 239 7.78 3.91 -16.39
C GLN A 239 8.21 3.01 -15.20
N ALA A 240 9.43 2.47 -15.25
CA ALA A 240 9.96 1.47 -14.32
C ALA A 240 9.80 1.85 -12.84
N THR A 241 9.98 3.12 -12.47
CA THR A 241 9.83 3.58 -11.08
C THR A 241 8.36 3.52 -10.62
N TRP A 242 7.40 3.87 -11.51
CA TRP A 242 5.96 3.77 -11.21
C TRP A 242 5.53 2.32 -11.07
N TYR A 243 5.99 1.50 -12.01
CA TYR A 243 5.75 0.07 -11.99
C TYR A 243 6.29 -0.57 -10.70
N SER A 244 7.51 -0.21 -10.30
CA SER A 244 8.13 -0.63 -9.05
C SER A 244 7.29 -0.28 -7.84
N SER A 245 6.85 0.99 -7.71
CA SER A 245 6.03 1.46 -6.60
C SER A 245 4.67 0.73 -6.54
N TYR A 246 4.01 0.52 -7.69
CA TYR A 246 2.80 -0.28 -7.78
C TYR A 246 3.03 -1.72 -7.29
N VAL A 247 4.04 -2.41 -7.84
CA VAL A 247 4.36 -3.80 -7.49
C VAL A 247 4.61 -3.94 -6.00
N CYS A 248 5.47 -3.09 -5.42
CA CYS A 248 5.81 -3.13 -4.00
C CYS A 248 4.58 -2.97 -3.10
N THR A 249 3.66 -2.10 -3.50
CA THR A 249 2.43 -1.82 -2.75
C THR A 249 1.46 -3.01 -2.77
N VAL A 250 1.16 -3.57 -3.95
CA VAL A 250 0.15 -4.63 -4.08
C VAL A 250 0.70 -6.02 -3.72
N PHE A 251 1.98 -6.26 -3.92
CA PHE A 251 2.65 -7.53 -3.60
C PHE A 251 2.50 -7.92 -2.13
N ALA A 252 2.53 -6.94 -1.21
CA ALA A 252 2.38 -7.15 0.22
C ALA A 252 1.12 -7.96 0.58
N VAL A 253 0.01 -7.81 -0.17
CA VAL A 253 -1.25 -8.53 0.10
C VAL A 253 -1.10 -10.03 -0.17
N GLY A 254 -0.58 -10.41 -1.35
CA GLY A 254 -0.37 -11.81 -1.72
C GLY A 254 0.66 -12.50 -0.81
N LEU A 255 1.72 -11.77 -0.48
CA LEU A 255 2.75 -12.25 0.44
C LEU A 255 2.19 -12.58 1.83
N CYS A 256 1.33 -11.71 2.38
CA CYS A 256 0.69 -11.95 3.66
C CYS A 256 -0.28 -13.12 3.64
N ILE A 257 -0.98 -13.34 2.53
CA ILE A 257 -1.84 -14.50 2.36
C ILE A 257 -1.01 -15.78 2.32
N PHE A 258 0.10 -15.80 1.56
CA PHE A 258 1.04 -16.94 1.54
C PHE A 258 1.62 -17.23 2.92
N PHE A 259 2.11 -16.20 3.60
CA PHE A 259 2.68 -16.29 4.94
C PHE A 259 1.70 -16.85 5.98
N ALA A 260 0.41 -16.51 5.89
CA ALA A 260 -0.62 -16.93 6.84
C ALA A 260 -1.45 -18.13 6.36
N ALA A 261 -1.20 -18.68 5.16
CA ALA A 261 -2.00 -19.75 4.59
C ALA A 261 -1.83 -21.09 5.35
N GLU A 262 -2.90 -21.62 5.91
CA GLU A 262 -2.97 -22.96 6.50
C GLU A 262 -3.41 -24.00 5.45
N SER A 263 -4.33 -23.62 4.55
CA SER A 263 -4.81 -24.49 3.48
C SER A 263 -3.79 -24.67 2.37
N ARG A 264 -3.48 -25.92 2.00
CA ARG A 264 -2.56 -26.26 0.89
C ARG A 264 -2.96 -25.57 -0.42
N LYS A 265 -4.26 -25.49 -0.75
CA LYS A 265 -4.75 -24.83 -1.98
C LYS A 265 -4.43 -23.34 -1.98
N ILE A 266 -4.74 -22.63 -0.89
CA ILE A 266 -4.47 -21.20 -0.76
C ILE A 266 -2.97 -20.96 -0.81
N ARG A 267 -2.18 -21.80 -0.15
CA ARG A 267 -0.72 -21.71 -0.13
C ARG A 267 -0.10 -21.86 -1.53
N VAL A 268 -0.56 -22.82 -2.32
CA VAL A 268 -0.07 -23.01 -3.69
C VAL A 268 -0.44 -21.81 -4.57
N ILE A 269 -1.71 -21.38 -4.55
CA ILE A 269 -2.16 -20.25 -5.39
C ILE A 269 -1.44 -18.95 -5.00
N SER A 270 -1.38 -18.64 -3.71
CA SER A 270 -0.66 -17.44 -3.24
C SER A 270 0.85 -17.57 -3.43
N GLY A 271 1.40 -18.79 -3.38
CA GLY A 271 2.80 -19.07 -3.70
C GLY A 271 3.14 -18.75 -5.16
N ILE A 272 2.29 -19.15 -6.11
CA ILE A 272 2.46 -18.80 -7.54
C ILE A 272 2.44 -17.27 -7.70
N TYR A 273 1.48 -16.59 -7.06
CA TYR A 273 1.44 -15.13 -7.07
C TYR A 273 2.72 -14.50 -6.49
N CYS A 274 3.25 -15.07 -5.39
CA CYS A 274 4.50 -14.60 -4.80
C CYS A 274 5.70 -14.82 -5.71
N VAL A 275 5.77 -15.95 -6.43
CA VAL A 275 6.82 -16.21 -7.43
C VAL A 275 6.78 -15.13 -8.53
N LEU A 276 5.60 -14.87 -9.11
CA LEU A 276 5.44 -13.80 -10.10
C LEU A 276 5.86 -12.43 -9.54
N GLY A 277 5.44 -12.10 -8.32
CA GLY A 277 5.82 -10.85 -7.67
C GLY A 277 7.32 -10.72 -7.43
N PHE A 278 7.99 -11.77 -6.95
CA PHE A 278 9.44 -11.78 -6.77
C PHE A 278 10.19 -11.68 -8.10
N MET A 279 9.77 -12.42 -9.13
CA MET A 279 10.34 -12.31 -10.46
C MET A 279 10.19 -10.89 -11.00
N THR A 280 9.04 -10.27 -10.78
CA THR A 280 8.76 -8.88 -11.15
C THR A 280 9.67 -7.90 -10.41
N LEU A 281 9.85 -8.09 -9.09
CA LEU A 281 10.70 -7.22 -8.26
C LEU A 281 12.16 -7.20 -8.70
N VAL A 282 12.66 -8.24 -9.32
CA VAL A 282 14.03 -8.29 -9.86
C VAL A 282 14.11 -7.84 -11.32
N THR A 283 12.99 -7.86 -12.06
CA THR A 283 12.96 -7.45 -13.49
C THR A 283 12.51 -6.01 -13.72
N GLN A 284 11.97 -5.33 -12.71
CA GLN A 284 11.36 -3.99 -12.84
C GLN A 284 12.36 -2.85 -13.09
N ASN A 285 13.65 -3.05 -12.85
CA ASN A 285 14.75 -2.15 -13.18
C ASN A 285 14.76 -0.79 -12.46
N SER A 286 14.26 -0.72 -11.22
CA SER A 286 14.37 0.47 -10.35
C SER A 286 14.87 0.08 -8.96
N ASP A 287 15.86 0.80 -8.46
CA ASP A 287 16.46 0.54 -7.13
C ASP A 287 15.49 0.83 -5.97
N SER A 288 14.42 1.60 -6.21
CA SER A 288 13.38 1.87 -5.22
C SER A 288 12.65 0.62 -4.72
N ALA A 289 12.60 -0.45 -5.53
CA ALA A 289 12.04 -1.74 -5.09
C ALA A 289 12.86 -2.38 -3.96
N PHE A 290 14.17 -2.21 -3.97
CA PHE A 290 15.02 -2.85 -2.94
C PHE A 290 14.90 -2.17 -1.58
N SER A 291 14.76 -0.85 -1.53
CA SER A 291 14.43 -0.14 -0.28
C SER A 291 13.04 -0.50 0.24
N SER A 292 12.08 -0.65 -0.67
CA SER A 292 10.74 -1.14 -0.36
C SER A 292 10.76 -2.55 0.23
N MET A 293 11.46 -3.49 -0.44
CA MET A 293 11.64 -4.87 0.02
C MET A 293 12.32 -4.93 1.38
N PHE A 294 13.34 -4.12 1.61
CA PHE A 294 14.05 -4.06 2.89
C PHE A 294 13.09 -3.75 4.05
N LEU A 295 12.28 -2.69 3.95
CA LEU A 295 11.32 -2.34 4.99
C LEU A 295 10.19 -3.36 5.11
N LEU A 296 9.72 -3.92 3.99
CA LEU A 296 8.71 -4.98 3.98
C LEU A 296 9.20 -6.22 4.72
N PHE A 297 10.41 -6.71 4.39
CA PHE A 297 10.97 -7.91 5.03
C PHE A 297 11.36 -7.67 6.49
N LEU A 298 11.83 -6.49 6.84
CA LEU A 298 12.08 -6.11 8.23
C LEU A 298 10.79 -6.15 9.05
N GLY A 299 9.68 -5.61 8.50
CA GLY A 299 8.35 -5.67 9.12
C GLY A 299 7.82 -7.10 9.23
N LEU A 300 7.94 -7.91 8.18
CA LEU A 300 7.51 -9.31 8.19
C LEU A 300 8.33 -10.15 9.17
N PHE A 301 9.65 -9.95 9.22
CA PHE A 301 10.54 -10.58 10.18
C PHE A 301 10.17 -10.24 11.63
N ALA A 302 9.86 -8.96 11.91
CA ALA A 302 9.43 -8.54 13.24
C ALA A 302 8.17 -9.28 13.72
N VAL A 303 7.26 -9.62 12.80
CA VAL A 303 6.06 -10.43 13.08
C VAL A 303 6.43 -11.92 13.18
N ALA A 304 7.34 -12.41 12.33
CA ALA A 304 7.81 -13.79 12.31
C ALA A 304 8.51 -14.21 13.61
N CYS A 305 9.23 -13.28 14.24
CA CYS A 305 9.82 -13.48 15.57
C CYS A 305 8.79 -13.80 16.68
N GLY A 306 7.51 -13.71 16.42
CA GLY A 306 6.45 -13.97 17.39
C GLY A 306 6.21 -15.45 17.70
N SER A 307 6.61 -16.41 16.84
CA SER A 307 6.53 -17.84 17.10
C SER A 307 7.44 -18.63 16.14
N PRO A 308 7.87 -19.87 16.49
CA PRO A 308 8.67 -20.74 15.63
C PRO A 308 7.98 -20.95 14.27
N HIS A 309 6.73 -21.35 14.26
CA HIS A 309 5.95 -21.57 13.04
C HIS A 309 5.88 -20.35 12.11
N LYS A 310 5.79 -19.13 12.66
CA LYS A 310 5.85 -17.90 11.82
C LYS A 310 7.25 -17.67 11.25
N MET A 311 8.29 -18.06 11.99
CA MET A 311 9.67 -18.01 11.50
C MET A 311 9.89 -19.00 10.35
N GLU A 312 9.35 -20.21 10.45
CA GLU A 312 9.35 -21.17 9.32
C GLU A 312 8.71 -20.58 8.09
N ARG A 313 7.52 -19.97 8.25
CA ARG A 313 6.82 -19.29 7.15
C ARG A 313 7.63 -18.14 6.55
N PHE A 314 8.34 -17.38 7.37
CA PHE A 314 9.23 -16.33 6.90
C PHE A 314 10.40 -16.92 6.10
N LEU A 315 11.03 -17.99 6.58
CA LEU A 315 12.11 -18.65 5.86
C LEU A 315 11.64 -19.23 4.52
N GLU A 316 10.42 -19.80 4.45
CA GLU A 316 9.81 -20.22 3.18
C GLU A 316 9.65 -19.04 2.19
N VAL A 317 9.24 -17.87 2.68
CA VAL A 317 9.15 -16.66 1.86
C VAL A 317 10.52 -16.26 1.31
N ILE A 318 11.57 -16.31 2.14
CA ILE A 318 12.94 -15.98 1.71
C ILE A 318 13.46 -17.00 0.69
N ILE A 319 13.23 -18.29 0.91
CA ILE A 319 13.60 -19.37 -0.03
C ILE A 319 12.89 -19.14 -1.36
N LEU A 320 11.59 -18.88 -1.34
CA LEU A 320 10.79 -18.65 -2.54
C LEU A 320 11.28 -17.42 -3.32
N GLY A 321 11.60 -16.33 -2.61
CA GLY A 321 12.14 -15.11 -3.20
C GLY A 321 13.50 -15.33 -3.86
N ALA A 322 14.44 -15.95 -3.13
CA ALA A 322 15.78 -16.23 -3.65
C ALA A 322 15.74 -17.18 -4.86
N ALA A 323 14.90 -18.21 -4.82
CA ALA A 323 14.69 -19.12 -5.94
C ALA A 323 14.09 -18.41 -7.15
N SER A 324 13.12 -17.50 -6.94
CA SER A 324 12.50 -16.71 -8.02
C SER A 324 13.52 -15.76 -8.68
N PHE A 325 14.42 -15.15 -7.90
CA PHE A 325 15.50 -14.33 -8.45
C PHE A 325 16.45 -15.15 -9.31
N LYS A 326 16.82 -16.33 -8.87
CA LYS A 326 17.67 -17.25 -9.66
C LYS A 326 16.96 -17.75 -10.91
N ALA A 327 15.65 -17.98 -10.86
CA ALA A 327 14.87 -18.35 -12.05
C ALA A 327 14.95 -17.25 -13.13
N ILE A 328 14.87 -15.97 -12.77
CA ILE A 328 15.10 -14.86 -13.72
C ILE A 328 16.52 -14.89 -14.26
N GLY A 329 17.53 -15.18 -13.44
CA GLY A 329 18.92 -15.32 -13.90
C GLY A 329 19.09 -16.41 -14.94
N LEU A 330 18.42 -17.57 -14.75
CA LEU A 330 18.41 -18.68 -15.71
C LEU A 330 17.67 -18.30 -16.99
N LEU A 331 16.53 -17.63 -16.90
CA LEU A 331 15.79 -17.14 -18.07
C LEU A 331 16.62 -16.13 -18.86
N GLN A 332 17.32 -15.22 -18.20
CA GLN A 332 18.23 -14.27 -18.85
C GLN A 332 19.44 -14.92 -19.53
N TRP A 333 19.88 -16.04 -18.99
CA TRP A 333 20.92 -16.83 -19.67
C TRP A 333 20.36 -17.59 -20.87
N GLY A 334 19.20 -18.23 -20.73
CA GLY A 334 18.57 -19.01 -21.81
C GLY A 334 18.02 -18.17 -22.97
N PHE A 335 17.67 -16.90 -22.73
CA PHE A 335 17.13 -15.96 -23.71
C PHE A 335 18.01 -14.70 -23.85
N ALA A 336 19.31 -14.87 -23.81
CA ALA A 336 20.28 -13.77 -23.78
C ALA A 336 20.09 -12.75 -24.92
N ASP A 337 19.77 -13.22 -26.12
CA ASP A 337 19.59 -12.37 -27.33
C ASP A 337 18.34 -11.47 -27.26
N LYS A 338 17.37 -11.80 -26.40
CA LYS A 338 16.09 -11.07 -26.25
C LYS A 338 15.95 -10.35 -24.91
N ALA A 339 16.79 -10.71 -23.93
CA ALA A 339 16.67 -10.18 -22.60
C ALA A 339 17.23 -8.76 -22.52
N LEU A 340 16.40 -7.80 -22.13
CA LEU A 340 16.84 -6.46 -21.80
C LEU A 340 17.75 -6.48 -20.55
N GLU A 341 18.74 -5.59 -20.53
CA GLU A 341 19.69 -5.49 -19.44
C GLU A 341 19.01 -5.16 -18.10
N LEU A 342 19.48 -5.78 -17.03
CA LEU A 342 19.03 -5.52 -15.67
C LEU A 342 19.95 -4.52 -14.98
N GLY A 343 19.39 -3.70 -14.09
CA GLY A 343 20.16 -2.83 -13.21
C GLY A 343 21.13 -3.61 -12.31
N THR A 344 22.14 -2.93 -11.79
CA THR A 344 23.26 -3.54 -11.04
C THR A 344 22.80 -4.42 -9.87
N LEU A 345 21.85 -3.95 -9.05
CA LEU A 345 21.33 -4.73 -7.92
C LEU A 345 20.53 -5.95 -8.39
N SER A 346 19.67 -5.77 -9.40
CA SER A 346 18.92 -6.87 -10.01
C SER A 346 19.84 -7.93 -10.62
N MET A 347 20.92 -7.51 -11.29
CA MET A 347 21.94 -8.38 -11.83
C MET A 347 22.65 -9.18 -10.73
N SER A 348 23.06 -8.50 -9.65
CA SER A 348 23.71 -9.14 -8.50
C SER A 348 22.83 -10.19 -7.82
N LEU A 349 21.53 -9.94 -7.73
CA LEU A 349 20.57 -10.88 -7.16
C LEU A 349 20.22 -12.04 -8.11
N SER A 350 20.07 -11.79 -9.41
CA SER A 350 19.66 -12.81 -10.38
C SER A 350 20.81 -13.68 -10.84
N LYS A 351 21.91 -13.10 -11.31
CA LYS A 351 23.09 -13.81 -11.84
C LYS A 351 24.16 -14.05 -10.78
N GLY A 352 24.35 -13.13 -9.82
CA GLY A 352 25.37 -13.23 -8.79
C GLY A 352 25.12 -14.36 -7.77
N TRP A 353 26.07 -14.57 -6.89
CA TRP A 353 26.08 -15.63 -5.88
C TRP A 353 25.25 -15.32 -4.62
N ILE A 354 24.89 -14.04 -4.40
CA ILE A 354 24.19 -13.57 -3.19
C ILE A 354 22.90 -14.35 -2.93
N SER A 355 22.03 -14.50 -3.93
CA SER A 355 20.77 -15.23 -3.78
C SER A 355 20.97 -16.72 -3.52
N TRP A 356 22.05 -17.34 -4.00
CA TRP A 356 22.40 -18.71 -3.60
C TRP A 356 22.76 -18.81 -2.13
N LEU A 357 23.56 -17.88 -1.61
CA LEU A 357 23.88 -17.84 -0.18
C LEU A 357 22.63 -17.62 0.67
N VAL A 358 21.78 -16.66 0.29
CA VAL A 358 20.52 -16.39 0.99
C VAL A 358 19.63 -17.64 1.00
N LEU A 359 19.49 -18.31 -0.16
CA LEU A 359 18.70 -19.53 -0.29
C LEU A 359 19.23 -20.65 0.59
N LEU A 360 20.54 -20.96 0.52
CA LEU A 360 21.16 -22.02 1.29
C LEU A 360 21.12 -21.73 2.80
N PHE A 361 21.38 -20.49 3.20
CA PHE A 361 21.29 -20.06 4.59
C PHE A 361 19.87 -20.17 5.14
N ALA A 362 18.88 -19.68 4.38
CA ALA A 362 17.48 -19.76 4.78
C ALA A 362 16.99 -21.22 4.86
N ALA A 363 17.40 -22.08 3.90
CA ALA A 363 17.09 -23.51 3.92
C ALA A 363 17.74 -24.21 5.13
N ALA A 364 19.00 -23.90 5.42
CA ALA A 364 19.70 -24.45 6.61
C ALA A 364 19.01 -24.03 7.91
N CYS A 365 18.63 -22.75 8.04
CA CYS A 365 17.87 -22.25 9.19
C CYS A 365 16.50 -22.93 9.30
N TYR A 366 15.81 -23.15 8.19
CA TYR A 366 14.51 -23.83 8.13
C TYR A 366 14.65 -25.28 8.63
N ILE A 367 15.61 -26.03 8.10
CA ILE A 367 15.89 -27.42 8.52
C ILE A 367 16.28 -27.47 10.01
N ALA A 368 17.15 -26.55 10.45
CA ALA A 368 17.56 -26.49 11.86
C ALA A 368 16.37 -26.22 12.79
N LEU A 369 15.42 -25.38 12.37
CA LEU A 369 14.22 -25.07 13.15
C LEU A 369 13.30 -26.30 13.27
N LEU A 370 13.07 -27.03 12.16
CA LEU A 370 12.33 -28.31 12.17
C LEU A 370 12.98 -29.37 13.09
N GLN A 371 14.30 -29.51 13.02
CA GLN A 371 15.03 -30.43 13.88
C GLN A 371 14.95 -30.04 15.37
N LEU A 372 14.95 -28.73 15.67
CA LEU A 372 14.78 -28.26 17.04
C LEU A 372 13.37 -28.52 17.56
N GLU A 373 12.37 -28.42 16.71
CA GLU A 373 10.98 -28.75 17.05
C GLU A 373 10.81 -30.24 17.33
N GLU A 374 11.38 -31.10 16.48
CA GLU A 374 11.38 -32.55 16.67
C GLU A 374 12.08 -32.94 17.97
N LYS A 375 13.29 -32.41 18.25
CA LYS A 375 14.09 -32.75 19.44
C LYS A 375 13.52 -32.23 20.75
N ARG A 376 12.96 -31.02 20.78
CA ARG A 376 12.49 -30.36 22.02
C ARG A 376 11.00 -30.49 22.25
N GLY A 377 10.24 -30.82 21.22
CA GLY A 377 8.78 -30.77 21.18
C GLY A 377 8.24 -29.34 21.01
N GLU A 378 7.13 -29.19 20.29
CA GLU A 378 6.52 -27.93 19.94
C GLU A 378 6.28 -27.00 21.16
N ALA A 379 5.75 -27.56 22.26
CA ALA A 379 5.41 -26.78 23.45
C ALA A 379 6.63 -26.13 24.11
N ARG A 380 7.72 -26.88 24.29
CA ARG A 380 8.98 -26.37 24.89
C ARG A 380 9.67 -25.36 23.98
N LEU A 381 9.66 -25.61 22.67
CA LEU A 381 10.22 -24.68 21.69
C LEU A 381 9.44 -23.36 21.71
N LYS A 382 8.10 -23.40 21.73
CA LYS A 382 7.24 -22.23 21.78
C LYS A 382 7.45 -21.40 23.07
N GLU A 383 7.66 -22.03 24.19
CA GLU A 383 7.96 -21.34 25.46
C GLU A 383 9.34 -20.66 25.43
N SER A 384 10.37 -21.37 24.99
CA SER A 384 11.72 -20.81 24.82
C SER A 384 11.71 -19.65 23.82
N TRP A 385 10.92 -19.77 22.75
CA TRP A 385 10.82 -18.76 21.69
C TRP A 385 10.25 -17.43 22.15
N LYS A 386 9.35 -17.41 23.14
CA LYS A 386 8.82 -16.14 23.69
C LYS A 386 9.93 -15.18 24.12
N LYS A 387 10.99 -15.72 24.72
CA LYS A 387 12.16 -14.95 25.17
C LYS A 387 13.14 -14.67 24.05
N TRP A 388 13.52 -15.69 23.28
CA TRP A 388 14.52 -15.59 22.23
C TRP A 388 14.02 -14.81 21.01
N GLY A 389 12.78 -15.02 20.57
CA GLY A 389 12.19 -14.30 19.44
C GLY A 389 12.08 -12.80 19.67
N SER A 390 11.76 -12.39 20.91
CA SER A 390 11.75 -10.96 21.26
C SER A 390 13.15 -10.33 21.18
N ARG A 391 14.18 -11.05 21.70
CA ARG A 391 15.58 -10.59 21.63
C ARG A 391 16.06 -10.52 20.18
N LEU A 392 15.81 -11.58 19.40
CA LEU A 392 16.19 -11.65 17.99
C LEU A 392 15.60 -10.48 17.19
N ARG A 393 14.31 -10.18 17.41
CA ARG A 393 13.65 -9.02 16.78
C ARG A 393 14.34 -7.70 17.12
N LEU A 394 14.63 -7.45 18.41
CA LEU A 394 15.28 -6.22 18.85
C LEU A 394 16.69 -6.08 18.26
N VAL A 395 17.47 -7.17 18.29
CA VAL A 395 18.83 -7.19 17.70
C VAL A 395 18.78 -6.90 16.21
N CYS A 396 17.88 -7.54 15.45
CA CYS A 396 17.81 -7.32 14.00
C CYS A 396 17.32 -5.91 13.66
N ILE A 397 16.35 -5.36 14.38
CA ILE A 397 15.91 -3.96 14.17
C ILE A 397 17.06 -2.99 14.50
N PHE A 398 17.77 -3.22 15.61
CA PHE A 398 18.92 -2.41 15.98
C PHE A 398 20.04 -2.50 14.94
N MET A 399 20.38 -3.70 14.46
CA MET A 399 21.39 -3.89 13.41
C MET A 399 20.99 -3.22 12.10
N ALA A 400 19.71 -3.30 11.72
CA ALA A 400 19.21 -2.61 10.53
C ALA A 400 19.33 -1.08 10.68
N ALA A 401 18.92 -0.52 11.83
CA ALA A 401 19.06 0.91 12.10
C ALA A 401 20.53 1.35 12.14
N ALA A 402 21.37 0.59 12.82
CA ALA A 402 22.82 0.85 12.90
C ALA A 402 23.47 0.79 11.50
N GLY A 403 23.08 -0.18 10.67
CA GLY A 403 23.54 -0.31 9.29
C GLY A 403 23.17 0.91 8.43
N ILE A 404 21.94 1.41 8.55
CA ILE A 404 21.51 2.64 7.85
C ILE A 404 22.34 3.84 8.31
N VAL A 405 22.50 4.02 9.63
CA VAL A 405 23.30 5.13 10.18
C VAL A 405 24.75 5.05 9.70
N LEU A 406 25.35 3.86 9.74
CA LEU A 406 26.70 3.63 9.25
C LEU A 406 26.84 3.93 7.75
N ALA A 407 25.87 3.52 6.93
CA ALA A 407 25.86 3.84 5.50
C ALA A 407 25.81 5.35 5.25
N VAL A 408 24.96 6.08 5.98
CA VAL A 408 24.86 7.55 5.87
C VAL A 408 26.18 8.22 6.29
N ILE A 409 26.78 7.77 7.39
CA ILE A 409 28.09 8.28 7.85
C ILE A 409 29.17 8.00 6.81
N LEU A 410 29.19 6.79 6.24
CA LEU A 410 30.17 6.39 5.22
C LEU A 410 30.03 7.24 3.94
N ILE A 411 28.79 7.45 3.47
CA ILE A 411 28.50 8.34 2.34
C ILE A 411 28.98 9.75 2.64
N TYR A 412 28.67 10.29 3.82
CA TYR A 412 29.08 11.62 4.22
C TYR A 412 30.60 11.77 4.26
N PHE A 413 31.30 10.83 4.88
CA PHE A 413 32.75 10.86 5.01
C PHE A 413 33.47 10.70 3.65
N ASN A 414 32.96 9.80 2.80
CA ASN A 414 33.51 9.62 1.46
C ASN A 414 33.29 10.84 0.57
N THR A 415 32.07 11.42 0.62
CA THR A 415 31.73 12.60 -0.19
C THR A 415 32.51 13.84 0.19
N ASN A 416 32.84 14.03 1.48
CA ASN A 416 33.58 15.19 1.96
C ASN A 416 35.11 14.96 2.02
N GLY A 417 35.60 13.80 1.54
CA GLY A 417 37.04 13.53 1.45
C GLY A 417 37.69 13.03 2.75
N PHE A 418 36.96 12.92 3.86
CA PHE A 418 37.51 12.47 5.15
C PHE A 418 38.08 11.05 5.09
N LEU A 419 37.47 10.14 4.28
CA LEU A 419 38.02 8.80 4.10
C LEU A 419 39.38 8.82 3.40
N GLN A 420 39.55 9.71 2.41
CA GLN A 420 40.85 9.91 1.74
C GLN A 420 41.88 10.52 2.68
N GLU A 421 41.49 11.55 3.43
CA GLU A 421 42.36 12.26 4.34
C GLU A 421 42.85 11.38 5.50
N TRP A 422 41.94 10.62 6.13
CA TRP A 422 42.26 9.86 7.35
C TRP A 422 42.80 8.46 7.07
N PHE A 423 42.34 7.82 5.99
CA PHE A 423 42.60 6.41 5.72
C PHE A 423 43.23 6.15 4.35
N GLY A 424 43.44 7.17 3.51
CA GLY A 424 43.94 7.01 2.14
C GLY A 424 42.97 6.26 1.20
N ILE A 425 41.69 6.14 1.58
CA ILE A 425 40.66 5.34 0.87
C ILE A 425 39.70 6.28 0.13
N THR A 426 39.51 6.04 -1.16
CA THR A 426 38.43 6.67 -1.96
C THR A 426 37.51 5.58 -2.51
N LEU A 427 36.22 5.64 -2.17
CA LEU A 427 35.23 4.70 -2.65
C LEU A 427 34.51 5.27 -3.87
N ASN A 428 34.98 4.92 -5.07
CA ASN A 428 34.38 5.33 -6.34
C ASN A 428 33.18 4.43 -6.70
N ASN A 429 32.17 4.44 -5.85
CA ASN A 429 30.95 3.68 -6.05
C ASN A 429 29.77 4.63 -6.13
N GLN A 430 28.90 4.44 -7.14
CA GLN A 430 27.73 5.28 -7.38
C GLN A 430 26.74 5.38 -6.20
N TYR A 431 26.82 4.46 -5.22
CA TYR A 431 25.96 4.49 -4.03
C TYR A 431 26.64 5.18 -2.83
N LEU A 432 27.97 5.26 -2.82
CA LEU A 432 28.75 5.73 -1.67
C LEU A 432 29.35 7.13 -1.87
N LEU A 433 29.25 7.71 -3.06
CA LEU A 433 29.69 9.08 -3.35
C LEU A 433 28.47 9.94 -3.72
N PHE A 434 28.07 10.87 -2.83
CA PHE A 434 26.90 11.74 -3.04
C PHE A 434 27.26 12.96 -3.89
N ASP A 435 27.46 12.71 -5.17
CA ASP A 435 27.65 13.74 -6.19
C ASP A 435 26.34 14.08 -6.93
N ASN A 436 26.39 14.84 -8.01
CA ASN A 436 25.20 15.17 -8.79
C ASN A 436 24.60 13.95 -9.52
N LYS A 437 25.43 12.96 -9.84
CA LYS A 437 25.05 11.72 -10.52
C LYS A 437 24.51 10.63 -9.58
N TRP A 438 24.64 10.85 -8.28
CA TRP A 438 24.22 9.87 -7.27
C TRP A 438 22.77 9.41 -7.48
N GLY A 439 22.57 8.10 -7.46
CA GLY A 439 21.22 7.50 -7.53
C GLY A 439 20.45 7.86 -8.80
N SER A 440 21.13 7.91 -9.96
CA SER A 440 20.53 8.33 -11.24
C SER A 440 20.06 9.79 -11.18
N ASP A 441 21.00 10.70 -10.96
CA ASP A 441 20.82 12.17 -10.88
C ASP A 441 20.04 12.68 -9.65
N ARG A 442 19.63 11.80 -8.72
CA ARG A 442 18.95 12.23 -7.48
C ARG A 442 19.81 13.14 -6.61
N GLY A 443 21.15 13.00 -6.66
CA GLY A 443 22.05 13.92 -5.96
C GLY A 443 21.87 15.38 -6.38
N PHE A 444 21.76 15.65 -7.68
CA PHE A 444 21.44 16.99 -8.20
C PHE A 444 20.05 17.44 -7.77
N ILE A 445 19.05 16.57 -7.93
CA ILE A 445 17.65 16.88 -7.62
C ILE A 445 17.49 17.22 -6.14
N TRP A 446 18.07 16.41 -5.23
CA TRP A 446 17.92 16.62 -3.78
C TRP A 446 18.65 17.88 -3.29
N LYS A 447 19.82 18.19 -3.85
CA LYS A 447 20.52 19.46 -3.58
C LYS A 447 19.68 20.66 -4.04
N THR A 448 19.08 20.55 -5.23
CA THR A 448 18.17 21.58 -5.76
C THR A 448 16.93 21.73 -4.89
N ALA A 449 16.28 20.62 -4.50
CA ALA A 449 15.12 20.63 -3.61
C ALA A 449 15.43 21.26 -2.24
N ALA A 450 16.59 20.94 -1.66
CA ALA A 450 17.03 21.55 -0.39
C ALA A 450 17.25 23.07 -0.52
N GLY A 451 17.84 23.52 -1.64
CA GLY A 451 18.01 24.94 -1.92
C GLY A 451 16.67 25.67 -2.12
N LEU A 452 15.73 25.06 -2.90
CA LEU A 452 14.38 25.56 -3.09
C LEU A 452 13.64 25.73 -1.75
N PHE A 453 13.71 24.72 -0.87
CA PHE A 453 13.11 24.78 0.46
C PHE A 453 13.76 25.88 1.33
N ALA A 454 15.08 26.02 1.28
CA ALA A 454 15.79 27.06 2.02
C ALA A 454 15.36 28.47 1.60
N ALA A 455 15.09 28.68 0.30
CA ALA A 455 14.63 29.94 -0.28
C ALA A 455 13.18 30.30 0.06
N LEU A 456 12.35 29.34 0.52
CA LEU A 456 10.94 29.59 0.84
C LEU A 456 10.78 30.60 1.98
N PRO A 457 9.79 31.52 1.90
CA PRO A 457 9.35 32.31 3.05
C PRO A 457 8.85 31.44 4.19
N PHE A 458 8.91 31.93 5.43
CA PHE A 458 8.54 31.14 6.62
C PHE A 458 7.15 30.50 6.53
N GLY A 459 6.12 31.25 6.09
CA GLY A 459 4.76 30.71 5.93
C GLY A 459 4.70 29.56 4.92
N LYS A 460 5.43 29.67 3.80
CA LYS A 460 5.52 28.60 2.79
C LYS A 460 6.37 27.42 3.27
N LYS A 461 7.37 27.62 4.16
CA LYS A 461 8.08 26.51 4.83
C LYS A 461 7.12 25.68 5.67
N LEU A 462 6.15 26.31 6.34
CA LEU A 462 5.18 25.61 7.17
C LEU A 462 4.08 24.90 6.35
N PHE A 463 3.54 25.56 5.32
CA PHE A 463 2.35 25.08 4.61
C PHE A 463 2.59 24.73 3.14
N GLY A 464 3.78 24.97 2.62
CA GLY A 464 4.16 24.65 1.25
C GLY A 464 3.68 25.66 0.20
N VAL A 465 3.91 25.29 -1.06
CA VAL A 465 3.57 26.10 -2.25
C VAL A 465 2.30 25.63 -2.96
N GLY A 466 1.72 24.53 -2.54
CA GLY A 466 0.55 23.86 -3.08
C GLY A 466 0.80 22.39 -3.38
N PRO A 467 -0.19 21.51 -3.20
CA PRO A 467 -0.09 20.09 -3.55
C PRO A 467 0.39 19.91 -4.99
N ASP A 468 1.41 19.07 -5.20
CA ASP A 468 2.02 18.76 -6.51
C ASP A 468 2.62 19.98 -7.27
N CYS A 469 2.92 21.09 -6.57
CA CYS A 469 3.43 22.32 -7.16
C CYS A 469 4.97 22.45 -7.15
N PHE A 470 5.70 21.33 -7.06
CA PHE A 470 7.17 21.35 -7.14
C PHE A 470 7.65 21.97 -8.46
N MET A 471 7.13 21.50 -9.59
CA MET A 471 7.52 21.99 -10.93
C MET A 471 7.19 23.47 -11.13
N PRO A 472 5.93 23.95 -11.01
CA PRO A 472 5.65 25.35 -11.24
C PRO A 472 6.45 26.27 -10.30
N TYR A 473 6.66 25.87 -9.04
CA TYR A 473 7.48 26.65 -8.12
C TYR A 473 8.96 26.66 -8.52
N SER A 474 9.56 25.50 -8.85
CA SER A 474 10.99 25.43 -9.18
C SER A 474 11.34 26.22 -10.44
N TYR A 475 10.45 26.28 -11.43
CA TYR A 475 10.64 27.05 -12.66
C TYR A 475 10.16 28.50 -12.57
N SER A 476 9.46 28.89 -11.50
CA SER A 476 9.12 30.31 -11.25
C SER A 476 10.31 31.13 -10.72
N ILE A 477 11.38 30.47 -10.24
CA ILE A 477 12.57 31.14 -9.72
C ILE A 477 13.67 31.09 -10.80
N PRO A 478 14.07 32.23 -11.40
CA PRO A 478 14.97 32.24 -12.57
C PRO A 478 16.27 31.48 -12.36
N GLU A 479 16.92 31.65 -11.21
CA GLU A 479 18.19 30.96 -10.90
C GLU A 479 18.06 29.43 -10.94
N TYR A 480 16.95 28.88 -10.41
CA TYR A 480 16.70 27.44 -10.42
C TYR A 480 16.20 26.96 -11.77
N ALA A 481 15.36 27.75 -12.46
CA ALA A 481 14.90 27.45 -13.80
C ALA A 481 16.07 27.27 -14.77
N ASP A 482 17.05 28.21 -14.76
CA ASP A 482 18.26 28.12 -15.59
C ASP A 482 19.08 26.88 -15.29
N LYS A 483 19.33 26.58 -14.01
CA LYS A 483 20.06 25.35 -13.58
C LYS A 483 19.35 24.08 -14.04
N LEU A 484 18.02 24.04 -13.90
CA LEU A 484 17.21 22.90 -14.29
C LEU A 484 17.20 22.72 -15.81
N TYR A 485 17.02 23.80 -16.58
CA TYR A 485 17.10 23.74 -18.05
C TYR A 485 18.45 23.28 -18.53
N GLN A 486 19.55 23.76 -17.96
CA GLN A 486 20.91 23.35 -18.34
C GLN A 486 21.17 21.87 -18.07
N TYR A 487 20.64 21.33 -16.98
CA TYR A 487 20.89 19.94 -16.56
C TYR A 487 19.95 18.93 -17.22
N TRP A 488 18.65 19.28 -17.43
CA TRP A 488 17.62 18.33 -17.84
C TRP A 488 17.18 18.45 -19.31
N LYS A 489 17.59 19.49 -20.02
CA LYS A 489 17.17 19.66 -21.41
C LYS A 489 17.45 18.41 -22.26
N PRO A 490 16.52 17.91 -23.09
CA PRO A 490 15.21 18.49 -23.42
C PRO A 490 14.06 18.19 -22.43
N ASN A 491 14.30 17.42 -21.39
CA ASN A 491 13.29 17.02 -20.40
C ASN A 491 13.02 18.14 -19.38
N ILE A 492 11.93 18.00 -18.63
CA ILE A 492 11.54 18.91 -17.54
C ILE A 492 11.49 18.12 -16.24
N LEU A 493 12.12 18.63 -15.17
CA LEU A 493 12.02 18.03 -13.84
C LEU A 493 10.68 18.39 -13.20
N THR A 494 9.89 17.40 -12.85
CA THR A 494 8.50 17.61 -12.35
C THR A 494 8.35 17.43 -10.85
N ASN A 495 9.29 16.75 -10.17
CA ASN A 495 9.21 16.45 -8.75
C ASN A 495 10.62 16.17 -8.16
N ALA A 496 10.70 16.02 -6.82
CA ALA A 496 11.96 15.84 -6.12
C ALA A 496 12.53 14.40 -6.19
N HIS A 497 11.88 13.42 -6.83
CA HIS A 497 12.26 12.00 -6.82
C HIS A 497 12.55 11.43 -5.42
N ASN A 498 11.92 12.03 -4.43
CA ASN A 498 11.85 11.64 -3.02
C ASN A 498 10.59 12.28 -2.46
N GLU A 499 9.62 11.49 -2.08
CA GLU A 499 8.32 12.03 -1.68
C GLU A 499 8.42 12.90 -0.43
N PHE A 500 9.28 12.58 0.51
CA PHE A 500 9.43 13.38 1.73
C PHE A 500 9.96 14.79 1.42
N LEU A 501 10.92 14.91 0.50
CA LEU A 501 11.40 16.21 0.01
C LEU A 501 10.35 16.92 -0.85
N ASN A 502 9.61 16.16 -1.66
CA ASN A 502 8.53 16.68 -2.49
C ASN A 502 7.42 17.29 -1.62
N LEU A 503 6.95 16.55 -0.61
CA LEU A 503 5.94 17.02 0.34
C LEU A 503 6.44 18.22 1.16
N LEU A 504 7.73 18.25 1.53
CA LEU A 504 8.32 19.36 2.26
C LEU A 504 8.21 20.69 1.49
N ILE A 505 8.33 20.65 0.18
CA ILE A 505 8.16 21.82 -0.69
C ILE A 505 6.68 22.07 -0.97
N CYS A 506 5.94 21.03 -1.37
CA CYS A 506 4.57 21.16 -1.87
C CYS A 506 3.57 21.49 -0.75
N ILE A 507 3.62 20.79 0.40
CA ILE A 507 2.67 20.98 1.51
C ILE A 507 3.34 21.37 2.83
N GLY A 508 4.63 21.68 2.79
CA GLY A 508 5.41 22.21 3.91
C GLY A 508 5.69 21.22 5.02
N ILE A 509 6.32 21.72 6.09
CA ILE A 509 6.64 20.92 7.28
C ILE A 509 5.37 20.32 7.90
N ALA A 510 4.29 21.08 7.97
CA ALA A 510 3.02 20.60 8.55
C ALA A 510 2.46 19.42 7.77
N GLY A 511 2.46 19.49 6.44
CA GLY A 511 1.99 18.41 5.57
C GLY A 511 2.91 17.19 5.61
N LEU A 512 4.21 17.38 5.59
CA LEU A 512 5.18 16.30 5.74
C LEU A 512 4.99 15.56 7.07
N LEU A 513 4.86 16.28 8.18
CA LEU A 513 4.63 15.66 9.50
C LEU A 513 3.28 14.94 9.56
N ALA A 514 2.23 15.50 8.94
CA ALA A 514 0.93 14.85 8.84
C ALA A 514 1.00 13.52 8.06
N PHE A 515 1.73 13.50 6.94
CA PHE A 515 1.95 12.30 6.13
C PHE A 515 2.73 11.24 6.91
N ILE A 516 3.85 11.60 7.54
CA ILE A 516 4.65 10.68 8.37
C ILE A 516 3.80 10.16 9.55
N ALA A 517 3.04 11.02 10.20
CA ALA A 517 2.14 10.62 11.28
C ALA A 517 1.09 9.61 10.81
N MET A 518 0.48 9.83 9.63
CA MET A 518 -0.46 8.87 9.02
C MET A 518 0.19 7.50 8.83
N LEU A 519 1.38 7.43 8.24
CA LEU A 519 2.10 6.18 8.02
C LEU A 519 2.46 5.50 9.35
N CYS A 520 3.01 6.24 10.32
CA CYS A 520 3.39 5.71 11.63
C CYS A 520 2.18 5.21 12.43
N MET A 521 1.07 5.95 12.44
CA MET A 521 -0.18 5.55 13.09
C MET A 521 -0.74 4.27 12.45
N GLY A 522 -0.69 4.17 11.12
CA GLY A 522 -1.10 2.96 10.39
C GLY A 522 -0.25 1.76 10.77
N VAL A 523 1.08 1.88 10.71
CA VAL A 523 2.01 0.79 11.09
C VAL A 523 1.77 0.38 12.53
N ALA A 524 1.69 1.32 13.48
CA ALA A 524 1.50 1.02 14.91
C ALA A 524 0.16 0.32 15.17
N ARG A 525 -0.93 0.79 14.53
CA ARG A 525 -2.26 0.21 14.67
C ARG A 525 -2.32 -1.21 14.10
N PHE A 526 -1.82 -1.40 12.89
CA PHE A 526 -1.85 -2.70 12.23
C PHE A 526 -0.84 -3.69 12.82
N TYR A 527 0.32 -3.24 13.29
CA TYR A 527 1.29 -4.11 13.97
C TYR A 527 0.70 -4.77 15.22
N ARG A 528 0.00 -4.00 16.06
CA ARG A 528 -0.66 -4.51 17.28
C ARG A 528 -1.67 -5.62 16.98
N ALA A 529 -2.32 -5.57 15.83
CA ALA A 529 -3.36 -6.51 15.42
C ALA A 529 -2.94 -7.46 14.28
N SER A 530 -1.67 -7.41 13.82
CA SER A 530 -1.14 -8.16 12.66
C SER A 530 -1.32 -9.68 12.77
N ARG A 531 -1.44 -10.19 14.01
CA ARG A 531 -1.65 -11.63 14.28
C ARG A 531 -3.10 -12.08 14.08
N LYS A 532 -4.05 -11.15 13.99
CA LYS A 532 -5.49 -11.45 13.93
C LYS A 532 -5.97 -11.72 12.51
N SER A 533 -5.33 -11.13 11.49
CA SER A 533 -5.75 -11.28 10.08
C SER A 533 -4.61 -11.01 9.10
N PRO A 534 -4.50 -11.80 8.01
CA PRO A 534 -3.57 -11.52 6.91
C PRO A 534 -3.75 -10.14 6.27
N LEU A 535 -4.98 -9.63 6.21
CA LEU A 535 -5.26 -8.29 5.65
C LEU A 535 -4.72 -7.16 6.54
N ILE A 536 -4.80 -7.31 7.86
CA ILE A 536 -4.24 -6.33 8.79
C ILE A 536 -2.71 -6.33 8.67
N LEU A 537 -2.10 -7.52 8.57
CA LEU A 537 -0.67 -7.64 8.30
C LEU A 537 -0.30 -7.02 6.95
N ALA A 538 -1.11 -7.25 5.91
CA ALA A 538 -0.91 -6.66 4.59
C ALA A 538 -0.96 -5.13 4.62
N GLY A 539 -1.89 -4.54 5.37
CA GLY A 539 -1.94 -3.09 5.56
C GLY A 539 -0.66 -2.53 6.17
N MET A 540 -0.11 -3.19 7.20
CA MET A 540 1.18 -2.80 7.79
C MET A 540 2.33 -2.89 6.79
N LEU A 541 2.45 -4.04 6.10
CA LEU A 541 3.56 -4.26 5.17
C LEU A 541 3.44 -3.39 3.92
N CYS A 542 2.23 -3.10 3.46
CA CYS A 542 1.96 -2.16 2.38
C CYS A 542 2.48 -0.76 2.72
N ILE A 543 2.18 -0.25 3.93
CA ILE A 543 2.68 1.05 4.38
C ILE A 543 4.20 1.07 4.44
N LEU A 544 4.84 0.03 4.99
CA LEU A 544 6.30 -0.07 5.07
C LEU A 544 6.94 -0.15 3.68
N ALA A 545 6.38 -0.97 2.79
CA ALA A 545 6.86 -1.10 1.42
C ALA A 545 6.73 0.21 0.64
N TYR A 546 5.58 0.89 0.79
CA TYR A 546 5.32 2.18 0.17
C TYR A 546 6.29 3.26 0.67
N ALA A 547 6.49 3.37 1.98
CA ALA A 547 7.44 4.32 2.56
C ALA A 547 8.89 4.08 2.08
N GLY A 548 9.30 2.81 1.93
CA GLY A 548 10.60 2.44 1.36
C GLY A 548 10.73 2.81 -0.11
N SER A 549 9.67 2.63 -0.91
CA SER A 549 9.62 3.06 -2.31
C SER A 549 9.72 4.58 -2.44
N ASP A 550 8.96 5.31 -1.66
CA ASP A 550 8.82 6.76 -1.72
C ASP A 550 10.09 7.53 -1.29
N PHE A 551 11.03 6.84 -0.67
CA PHE A 551 12.35 7.43 -0.40
C PHE A 551 13.15 7.69 -1.69
N PHE A 552 12.90 6.90 -2.75
CA PHE A 552 13.54 7.06 -4.07
C PHE A 552 12.54 7.27 -5.21
N CYS A 553 11.26 7.39 -4.87
CA CYS A 553 10.14 7.62 -5.76
C CYS A 553 9.30 8.80 -5.24
N TYR A 554 8.10 8.95 -5.74
CA TYR A 554 7.15 10.00 -5.37
C TYR A 554 5.73 9.50 -5.58
N GLN A 555 4.77 10.21 -4.96
CA GLN A 555 3.34 9.92 -5.12
C GLN A 555 2.90 10.10 -6.57
N GLN A 556 2.00 9.23 -7.01
CA GLN A 556 1.48 9.23 -8.37
C GLN A 556 0.16 8.47 -8.45
N VAL A 557 -0.71 8.93 -9.34
CA VAL A 557 -2.03 8.34 -9.53
C VAL A 557 -1.98 6.84 -9.91
N CYS A 558 -0.88 6.40 -10.53
CA CYS A 558 -0.71 5.00 -10.96
C CYS A 558 -0.55 4.00 -9.79
N CYS A 559 -0.08 4.44 -8.62
CA CYS A 559 0.24 3.53 -7.50
C CYS A 559 -0.31 3.99 -6.15
N THR A 560 -0.28 5.30 -5.82
CA THR A 560 -0.69 5.83 -4.51
C THR A 560 -2.13 5.47 -4.11
N PRO A 561 -3.14 5.43 -4.99
CA PRO A 561 -4.49 5.01 -4.63
C PRO A 561 -4.55 3.62 -4.00
N PHE A 562 -3.65 2.70 -4.40
CA PHE A 562 -3.61 1.34 -3.85
C PHE A 562 -3.20 1.32 -2.37
N LEU A 563 -2.33 2.25 -1.93
CA LEU A 563 -2.01 2.41 -0.51
C LEU A 563 -3.28 2.70 0.30
N PHE A 564 -4.08 3.68 -0.13
CA PHE A 564 -5.31 4.06 0.58
C PHE A 564 -6.37 2.96 0.54
N ILE A 565 -6.49 2.23 -0.57
CA ILE A 565 -7.38 1.07 -0.68
C ILE A 565 -6.96 -0.03 0.30
N ILE A 566 -5.68 -0.40 0.34
CA ILE A 566 -5.18 -1.48 1.20
C ILE A 566 -5.23 -1.07 2.67
N MET A 567 -4.92 0.18 3.01
CA MET A 567 -5.12 0.73 4.37
C MET A 567 -6.60 0.67 4.76
N GLY A 568 -7.52 1.06 3.88
CA GLY A 568 -8.96 0.98 4.11
C GLY A 568 -9.45 -0.45 4.33
N LEU A 569 -8.96 -1.41 3.55
CA LEU A 569 -9.25 -2.85 3.72
C LEU A 569 -8.74 -3.39 5.05
N ALA A 570 -7.50 -3.05 5.43
CA ALA A 570 -6.91 -3.47 6.69
C ALA A 570 -7.66 -2.88 7.90
N GLU A 571 -8.01 -1.59 7.84
CA GLU A 571 -8.82 -0.92 8.86
C GLU A 571 -10.22 -1.50 8.95
N SER A 572 -10.87 -1.81 7.81
CA SER A 572 -12.17 -2.47 7.79
C SER A 572 -12.13 -3.86 8.44
N ALA A 573 -11.07 -4.64 8.16
CA ALA A 573 -10.86 -5.94 8.79
C ALA A 573 -10.65 -5.82 10.30
N LEU A 574 -9.88 -4.82 10.74
CA LEU A 574 -9.62 -4.59 12.16
C LEU A 574 -10.89 -4.15 12.90
N ARG A 575 -11.64 -3.18 12.36
CA ARG A 575 -12.92 -2.71 12.93
C ARG A 575 -13.94 -3.82 13.11
N ARG A 576 -13.93 -4.78 12.19
CA ARG A 576 -14.81 -5.96 12.30
C ARG A 576 -14.42 -6.87 13.47
N LEU A 577 -13.14 -6.97 13.79
CA LEU A 577 -12.62 -7.79 14.89
C LEU A 577 -12.69 -7.08 16.26
N GLU A 578 -12.89 -5.76 16.26
CA GLU A 578 -13.10 -4.94 17.46
C GLU A 578 -14.58 -4.85 17.88
N LYS A 579 -15.54 -5.16 16.95
CA LYS A 579 -17.00 -5.31 17.20
C LYS A 579 -17.35 -6.73 17.62
#